data_c81dfbb5c46dae0ca1d3c53d94585dc0
#
_entry.id   c81dfbb5c46dae0ca1d3c53d94585dc0
#
_cell.length_a   1.000
_cell.length_b   1.000
_cell.length_c   1.000
_cell.angle_alpha   90.00
_cell.angle_beta   90.00
_cell.angle_gamma   90.00
#
_symmetry.space_group_name_H-M   'P 1'
#
loop_
_entity.id
_entity.type
_entity.pdbx_description
1 polymer ?
#
loop_
_entity_poly.entity_id
_entity_poly.type
_entity_poly.pdbx_seq_one_letter_code
_entity_poly.pdbx_strand_id
1 'polypeptide(L)'
;FSTLPYAVSFLTFLTFGQANIVFYLIFVCIQMILERKISIKFILEIPFSFIFGFLVDLYQYIIPTINLNLYTQILVLLIGNTCCAIGVYLMIKGDLIMTPVDGMVLSISEVFHKPYSLCKNIFDISMILATIIICLVCRSSIYGIGIGTVFSAFYIGRVISVLENFQFKTYKK
;
A
#
# COMPACT_ATOMS: atom_id res chain seq x y z
N PHE A 1 1.87 3.84 1.77
CA PHE A 1 2.70 3.38 0.63
C PHE A 1 2.66 4.38 -0.54
N SER A 2 1.51 4.79 -1.02
CA SER A 2 1.34 5.63 -2.24
C SER A 2 2.06 6.98 -2.20
N THR A 3 2.58 7.42 -1.06
CA THR A 3 3.31 8.69 -0.90
C THR A 3 4.61 8.72 -1.69
N LEU A 4 5.36 7.61 -1.71
CA LEU A 4 6.63 7.54 -2.38
C LEU A 4 6.48 7.61 -3.91
N PRO A 5 5.65 6.78 -4.58
CA PRO A 5 5.36 6.91 -6.01
C PRO A 5 4.77 8.28 -6.37
N TYR A 6 3.91 8.84 -5.51
CA TYR A 6 3.34 10.16 -5.72
C TYR A 6 4.40 11.27 -5.71
N ALA A 7 5.31 11.27 -4.73
CA ALA A 7 6.40 12.22 -4.69
C ALA A 7 7.34 12.08 -5.91
N VAL A 8 7.64 10.83 -6.31
CA VAL A 8 8.47 10.58 -7.49
C VAL A 8 7.79 11.07 -8.77
N SER A 9 6.48 10.92 -8.93
CA SER A 9 5.74 11.44 -10.09
C SER A 9 5.84 12.97 -10.21
N PHE A 10 5.90 13.71 -9.09
CA PHE A 10 6.11 15.16 -9.10
C PHE A 10 7.56 15.57 -9.40
N LEU A 11 8.52 14.71 -9.08
CA LEU A 11 9.95 14.96 -9.31
C LEU A 11 10.42 14.50 -10.69
N THR A 12 9.60 13.70 -11.37
CA THR A 12 9.91 13.12 -12.69
C THR A 12 8.78 13.43 -13.67
N PHE A 13 8.98 13.07 -14.95
CA PHE A 13 7.96 13.20 -15.99
C PHE A 13 6.97 12.02 -16.03
N LEU A 14 6.98 11.17 -15.01
CA LEU A 14 6.09 9.99 -14.93
C LEU A 14 4.71 10.37 -14.42
N THR A 15 3.67 9.73 -14.94
CA THR A 15 2.35 9.78 -14.30
C THR A 15 2.38 9.05 -12.97
N PHE A 16 1.39 9.31 -12.10
CA PHE A 16 1.29 8.62 -10.81
C PHE A 16 1.14 7.11 -10.99
N GLY A 17 0.35 6.66 -11.98
CA GLY A 17 0.21 5.24 -12.30
C GLY A 17 1.51 4.62 -12.80
N GLN A 18 2.26 5.31 -13.69
CA GLN A 18 3.56 4.85 -14.17
C GLN A 18 4.58 4.73 -13.01
N ALA A 19 4.63 5.71 -12.12
CA ALA A 19 5.48 5.64 -10.94
C ALA A 19 5.11 4.44 -10.06
N ASN A 20 3.81 4.18 -9.83
CA ASN A 20 3.35 2.99 -9.11
C ASN A 20 3.82 1.68 -9.78
N ILE A 21 3.71 1.57 -11.11
CA ILE A 21 4.16 0.37 -11.85
C ILE A 21 5.65 0.11 -11.61
N VAL A 22 6.49 1.14 -11.68
CA VAL A 22 7.94 1.02 -11.44
C VAL A 22 8.22 0.48 -10.04
N PHE A 23 7.59 1.05 -9.01
CA PHE A 23 7.77 0.57 -7.63
C PHE A 23 7.24 -0.84 -7.44
N TYR A 24 6.12 -1.19 -8.06
CA TYR A 24 5.56 -2.53 -7.99
C TYR A 24 6.49 -3.59 -8.59
N LEU A 25 7.09 -3.29 -9.75
CA LEU A 25 8.09 -4.19 -10.33
C LEU A 25 9.31 -4.37 -9.43
N ILE A 26 9.79 -3.29 -8.80
CA ILE A 26 10.89 -3.37 -7.83
C ILE A 26 10.47 -4.27 -6.65
N PHE A 27 9.27 -4.14 -6.11
CA PHE A 27 8.81 -4.96 -4.99
C PHE A 27 8.66 -6.43 -5.37
N VAL A 28 8.15 -6.74 -6.57
CA VAL A 28 8.11 -8.12 -7.06
C VAL A 28 9.51 -8.73 -7.15
N CYS A 29 10.49 -7.97 -7.67
CA CYS A 29 11.88 -8.44 -7.70
C CYS A 29 12.43 -8.70 -6.29
N ILE A 30 12.16 -7.80 -5.32
CA ILE A 30 12.60 -7.97 -3.94
C ILE A 30 11.93 -9.20 -3.30
N GLN A 31 10.63 -9.43 -3.55
CA GLN A 31 9.90 -10.62 -3.07
C GLN A 31 10.57 -11.91 -3.56
N MET A 32 10.89 -11.99 -4.86
CA MET A 32 11.57 -13.16 -5.44
C MET A 32 12.92 -13.44 -4.78
N ILE A 33 13.68 -12.38 -4.47
CA ILE A 33 14.97 -12.49 -3.78
C ILE A 33 14.78 -12.93 -2.32
N LEU A 34 13.80 -12.35 -1.63
CA LEU A 34 13.55 -12.57 -0.21
C LEU A 34 13.09 -14.01 0.07
N GLU A 35 12.16 -14.52 -0.73
CA GLU A 35 11.64 -15.88 -0.60
C GLU A 35 12.51 -16.93 -1.29
N ARG A 36 13.51 -16.50 -2.08
CA ARG A 36 14.37 -17.41 -2.86
C ARG A 36 13.60 -18.39 -3.74
N LYS A 37 12.41 -18.00 -4.18
CA LYS A 37 11.49 -18.78 -5.02
C LYS A 37 10.96 -17.91 -6.14
N ILE A 38 10.71 -18.52 -7.29
CA ILE A 38 9.91 -17.91 -8.34
C ILE A 38 8.53 -18.56 -8.25
N SER A 39 7.58 -17.85 -7.65
CA SER A 39 6.18 -18.31 -7.55
C SER A 39 5.38 -17.76 -8.74
N ILE A 40 4.41 -18.55 -9.20
CA ILE A 40 3.44 -18.10 -10.21
C ILE A 40 2.69 -16.85 -9.71
N LYS A 41 2.48 -16.72 -8.39
CA LYS A 41 1.83 -15.55 -7.80
C LYS A 41 2.61 -14.26 -8.10
N PHE A 42 3.93 -14.25 -7.93
CA PHE A 42 4.77 -13.09 -8.23
C PHE A 42 4.76 -12.72 -9.71
N ILE A 43 4.71 -13.71 -10.61
CA ILE A 43 4.59 -13.46 -12.04
C ILE A 43 3.23 -12.83 -12.35
N LEU A 44 2.16 -13.25 -11.69
CA LEU A 44 0.81 -12.70 -11.86
C LEU A 44 0.63 -11.30 -11.23
N GLU A 45 1.46 -10.93 -10.26
CA GLU A 45 1.50 -9.56 -9.72
C GLU A 45 1.97 -8.54 -10.76
N ILE A 46 2.77 -8.95 -11.75
CA ILE A 46 3.27 -8.05 -12.80
C ILE A 46 2.11 -7.50 -13.66
N PRO A 47 1.29 -8.32 -14.34
CA PRO A 47 0.16 -7.80 -15.09
C PRO A 47 -0.86 -7.06 -14.18
N PHE A 48 -1.02 -7.51 -12.94
CA PHE A 48 -1.86 -6.81 -11.97
C PHE A 48 -1.35 -5.39 -11.68
N SER A 49 -0.04 -5.19 -11.61
CA SER A 49 0.57 -3.87 -11.43
C SER A 49 0.22 -2.90 -12.57
N PHE A 50 0.23 -3.37 -13.80
CA PHE A 50 -0.14 -2.56 -14.98
C PHE A 50 -1.62 -2.18 -14.95
N ILE A 51 -2.50 -3.13 -14.65
CA ILE A 51 -3.95 -2.89 -14.51
C ILE A 51 -4.20 -1.86 -13.40
N PHE A 52 -3.56 -2.03 -12.25
CA PHE A 52 -3.72 -1.12 -11.12
C PHE A 52 -3.20 0.29 -11.42
N GLY A 53 -2.02 0.40 -12.04
CA GLY A 53 -1.46 1.69 -12.44
C GLY A 53 -2.36 2.43 -13.43
N PHE A 54 -2.89 1.72 -14.43
CA PHE A 54 -3.85 2.28 -15.38
C PHE A 54 -5.14 2.75 -14.69
N LEU A 55 -5.69 1.96 -13.77
CA LEU A 55 -6.88 2.33 -13.00
C LEU A 55 -6.64 3.56 -12.14
N VAL A 56 -5.46 3.69 -11.53
CA VAL A 56 -5.09 4.86 -10.74
C VAL A 56 -5.07 6.12 -11.59
N ASP A 57 -4.44 6.08 -12.77
CA ASP A 57 -4.41 7.21 -13.69
C ASP A 57 -5.82 7.54 -14.22
N LEU A 58 -6.63 6.51 -14.53
CA LEU A 58 -8.01 6.68 -14.96
C LEU A 58 -8.87 7.36 -13.87
N TYR A 59 -8.75 6.92 -12.61
CA TYR A 59 -9.47 7.55 -11.50
C TYR A 59 -9.01 8.99 -11.27
N GLN A 60 -7.74 9.27 -11.38
CA GLN A 60 -7.22 10.64 -11.26
C GLN A 60 -7.75 11.56 -12.38
N TYR A 61 -7.97 11.00 -13.58
CA TYR A 61 -8.55 11.74 -14.69
C TYR A 61 -10.06 11.98 -14.54
N ILE A 62 -10.80 10.97 -14.05
CA ILE A 62 -12.28 11.02 -13.96
C ILE A 62 -12.75 11.79 -12.73
N ILE A 63 -12.05 11.64 -11.59
CA ILE A 63 -12.48 12.25 -10.33
C ILE A 63 -11.89 13.65 -10.24
N PRO A 64 -12.72 14.70 -10.36
CA PRO A 64 -12.25 16.07 -10.19
C PRO A 64 -11.81 16.32 -8.74
N THR A 65 -10.88 17.25 -8.57
CA THR A 65 -10.49 17.73 -7.24
C THR A 65 -11.66 18.48 -6.60
N ILE A 66 -12.39 17.80 -5.71
CA ILE A 66 -13.53 18.35 -4.99
C ILE A 66 -13.01 18.92 -3.67
N ASN A 67 -13.28 20.19 -3.41
CA ASN A 67 -13.04 20.81 -2.12
C ASN A 67 -14.09 20.33 -1.11
N LEU A 68 -13.77 19.26 -0.39
CA LEU A 68 -14.62 18.69 0.64
C LEU A 68 -14.41 19.43 1.98
N ASN A 69 -15.48 19.57 2.75
CA ASN A 69 -15.39 20.02 4.13
C ASN A 69 -14.57 19.04 4.98
N LEU A 70 -13.92 19.52 6.03
CA LEU A 70 -13.05 18.71 6.88
C LEU A 70 -13.73 17.44 7.41
N TYR A 71 -14.99 17.53 7.83
CA TYR A 71 -15.78 16.38 8.28
C TYR A 71 -15.94 15.31 7.20
N THR A 72 -16.28 15.72 5.99
CA THR A 72 -16.42 14.81 4.85
C THR A 72 -15.08 14.15 4.47
N GLN A 73 -13.99 14.91 4.51
CA GLN A 73 -12.63 14.37 4.26
C GLN A 73 -12.28 13.27 5.27
N ILE A 74 -12.53 13.50 6.57
CA ILE A 74 -12.27 12.51 7.62
C ILE A 74 -13.12 11.26 7.40
N LEU A 75 -14.40 11.44 7.08
CA LEU A 75 -15.34 10.35 6.89
C LEU A 75 -14.96 9.48 5.69
N VAL A 76 -14.63 10.10 4.56
CA VAL A 76 -14.13 9.40 3.35
C VAL A 76 -12.83 8.67 3.63
N LEU A 77 -11.91 9.30 4.38
CA LEU A 77 -10.65 8.68 4.79
C LEU A 77 -10.88 7.42 5.64
N LEU A 78 -11.76 7.48 6.62
CA LEU A 78 -12.07 6.34 7.49
C LEU A 78 -12.72 5.19 6.71
N ILE A 79 -13.73 5.49 5.90
CA ILE A 79 -14.41 4.48 5.08
C ILE A 79 -13.43 3.84 4.10
N GLY A 80 -12.66 4.66 3.37
CA GLY A 80 -11.69 4.17 2.39
C GLY A 80 -10.62 3.27 3.02
N ASN A 81 -10.04 3.68 4.15
CA ASN A 81 -9.05 2.87 4.87
C ASN A 81 -9.65 1.57 5.42
N THR A 82 -10.90 1.60 5.89
CA THR A 82 -11.59 0.40 6.38
C THR A 82 -11.86 -0.58 5.24
N CYS A 83 -12.37 -0.10 4.11
CA CYS A 83 -12.58 -0.93 2.92
C CYS A 83 -11.25 -1.52 2.41
N CYS A 84 -10.17 -0.73 2.39
CA CYS A 84 -8.83 -1.20 2.02
C CYS A 84 -8.34 -2.31 2.97
N ALA A 85 -8.47 -2.11 4.28
CA ALA A 85 -8.06 -3.09 5.28
C ALA A 85 -8.83 -4.40 5.18
N ILE A 86 -10.14 -4.34 4.95
CA ILE A 86 -10.99 -5.52 4.72
C ILE A 86 -10.56 -6.22 3.43
N GLY A 87 -10.31 -5.47 2.34
CA GLY A 87 -9.84 -6.02 1.07
C GLY A 87 -8.54 -6.79 1.21
N VAL A 88 -7.53 -6.19 1.85
CA VAL A 88 -6.25 -6.84 2.13
C VAL A 88 -6.41 -8.08 2.99
N TYR A 89 -7.22 -8.00 4.04
CA TYR A 89 -7.50 -9.15 4.91
C TYR A 89 -8.14 -10.33 4.14
N LEU A 90 -9.10 -10.05 3.26
CA LEU A 90 -9.74 -11.06 2.42
C LEU A 90 -8.78 -11.68 1.41
N MET A 91 -7.88 -10.88 0.83
CA MET A 91 -6.84 -11.36 -0.08
C MET A 91 -5.86 -12.30 0.63
N ILE A 92 -5.40 -11.95 1.83
CA ILE A 92 -4.52 -12.81 2.64
C ILE A 92 -5.24 -14.12 2.95
N LYS A 93 -6.48 -14.05 3.42
CA LYS A 93 -7.26 -15.23 3.82
C LYS A 93 -7.61 -16.13 2.65
N GLY A 94 -7.93 -15.56 1.50
CA GLY A 94 -8.28 -16.29 0.28
C GLY A 94 -7.06 -16.81 -0.50
N ASP A 95 -5.84 -16.54 -0.03
CA ASP A 95 -4.60 -16.86 -0.74
C ASP A 95 -4.60 -16.34 -2.19
N LEU A 96 -5.22 -15.16 -2.40
CA LEU A 96 -5.37 -14.52 -3.70
C LEU A 96 -4.09 -13.79 -4.10
N ILE A 97 -4.04 -13.41 -5.39
CA ILE A 97 -2.97 -12.55 -5.90
C ILE A 97 -3.15 -11.17 -5.28
N MET A 98 -2.11 -10.69 -4.62
CA MET A 98 -2.11 -9.40 -3.94
C MET A 98 -1.56 -8.29 -4.81
N THR A 99 -1.74 -7.05 -4.37
CA THR A 99 -0.94 -5.96 -4.90
C THR A 99 0.53 -6.21 -4.53
N PRO A 100 1.51 -5.86 -5.38
CA PRO A 100 2.93 -6.09 -5.09
C PRO A 100 3.41 -5.48 -3.77
N VAL A 101 2.75 -4.41 -3.31
CA VAL A 101 3.03 -3.80 -2.00
C VAL A 101 2.62 -4.70 -0.85
N ASP A 102 1.39 -5.20 -0.91
CA ASP A 102 0.84 -6.05 0.15
C ASP A 102 1.48 -7.44 0.10
N GLY A 103 1.81 -7.94 -1.10
CA GLY A 103 2.61 -9.14 -1.30
C GLY A 103 4.00 -9.01 -0.68
N MET A 104 4.68 -7.86 -0.88
CA MET A 104 5.98 -7.58 -0.25
C MET A 104 5.90 -7.61 1.27
N VAL A 105 4.86 -7.01 1.85
CA VAL A 105 4.63 -7.04 3.31
C VAL A 105 4.34 -8.46 3.80
N LEU A 106 3.59 -9.25 3.02
CA LEU A 106 3.30 -10.65 3.34
C LEU A 106 4.58 -11.48 3.33
N SER A 107 5.40 -11.37 2.28
CA SER A 107 6.71 -12.05 2.20
C SER A 107 7.61 -11.69 3.38
N ILE A 108 7.66 -10.40 3.78
CA ILE A 108 8.40 -9.98 4.98
C ILE A 108 7.82 -10.66 6.23
N SER A 109 6.49 -10.68 6.37
CA SER A 109 5.80 -11.32 7.49
C SER A 109 6.13 -12.80 7.63
N GLU A 110 6.14 -13.53 6.51
CA GLU A 110 6.44 -14.96 6.46
C GLU A 110 7.91 -15.25 6.75
N VAL A 111 8.85 -14.54 6.11
CA VAL A 111 10.29 -14.75 6.30
C VAL A 111 10.73 -14.42 7.71
N PHE A 112 10.22 -13.35 8.31
CA PHE A 112 10.57 -12.94 9.67
C PHE A 112 9.68 -13.54 10.75
N HIS A 113 8.67 -14.34 10.39
CA HIS A 113 7.70 -14.94 11.32
C HIS A 113 7.06 -13.90 12.25
N LYS A 114 6.67 -12.75 11.69
CA LYS A 114 6.01 -11.66 12.42
C LYS A 114 4.59 -11.46 11.91
N PRO A 115 3.66 -10.95 12.75
CA PRO A 115 2.31 -10.69 12.30
C PRO A 115 2.28 -9.66 11.16
N TYR A 116 1.44 -9.89 10.17
CA TYR A 116 1.30 -9.04 8.98
C TYR A 116 1.06 -7.57 9.36
N SER A 117 0.17 -7.32 10.33
CA SER A 117 -0.18 -5.97 10.79
C SER A 117 1.03 -5.17 11.29
N LEU A 118 1.97 -5.81 11.96
CA LEU A 118 3.21 -5.18 12.44
C LEU A 118 4.12 -4.87 11.25
N CYS A 119 4.33 -5.82 10.35
CA CYS A 119 5.14 -5.64 9.14
C CYS A 119 4.56 -4.54 8.26
N LYS A 120 3.24 -4.48 8.11
CA LYS A 120 2.54 -3.42 7.37
C LYS A 120 2.80 -2.03 7.95
N ASN A 121 2.66 -1.87 9.25
CA ASN A 121 2.92 -0.58 9.91
C ASN A 121 4.38 -0.12 9.72
N ILE A 122 5.34 -1.03 9.93
CA ILE A 122 6.78 -0.72 9.75
C ILE A 122 7.05 -0.34 8.29
N PHE A 123 6.51 -1.11 7.35
CA PHE A 123 6.68 -0.85 5.93
C PHE A 123 6.10 0.52 5.53
N ASP A 124 4.87 0.83 5.94
CA ASP A 124 4.23 2.10 5.60
C ASP A 124 4.98 3.30 6.23
N ILE A 125 5.49 3.17 7.47
CA ILE A 125 6.33 4.18 8.10
C ILE A 125 7.65 4.35 7.34
N SER A 126 8.30 3.26 6.93
CA SER A 126 9.53 3.31 6.15
C SER A 126 9.33 4.02 4.80
N MET A 127 8.19 3.82 4.14
CA MET A 127 7.84 4.51 2.91
C MET A 127 7.61 6.01 3.11
N ILE A 128 7.00 6.41 4.23
CA ILE A 128 6.86 7.84 4.59
C ILE A 128 8.24 8.47 4.82
N LEU A 129 9.12 7.80 5.58
CA LEU A 129 10.48 8.28 5.81
C LEU A 129 11.29 8.39 4.52
N ALA A 130 11.21 7.38 3.64
CA ALA A 130 11.86 7.41 2.34
C ALA A 130 11.36 8.59 1.48
N THR A 131 10.05 8.86 1.50
CA THR A 131 9.47 10.01 0.80
C THR A 131 10.02 11.33 1.33
N ILE A 132 10.11 11.50 2.66
CA ILE A 132 10.68 12.70 3.28
C ILE A 132 12.14 12.90 2.86
N ILE A 133 12.94 11.83 2.91
CA ILE A 133 14.36 11.88 2.52
C ILE A 133 14.51 12.29 1.07
N ILE A 134 13.75 11.70 0.16
CA ILE A 134 13.80 12.03 -1.27
C ILE A 134 13.41 13.49 -1.50
N CYS A 135 12.32 13.96 -0.91
CA CYS A 135 11.89 15.36 -1.04
C CYS A 135 12.96 16.33 -0.51
N LEU A 136 13.61 16.03 0.63
CA LEU A 136 14.68 16.84 1.17
C LEU A 136 15.93 16.85 0.29
N VAL A 137 16.35 15.71 -0.23
CA VAL A 137 17.50 15.59 -1.15
C VAL A 137 17.26 16.38 -2.44
N CYS A 138 16.05 16.29 -2.99
CA CYS A 138 15.67 17.03 -4.21
C CYS A 138 15.35 18.51 -3.95
N ARG A 139 15.48 18.99 -2.70
CA ARG A 139 15.14 20.38 -2.29
C ARG A 139 13.74 20.80 -2.75
N SER A 140 12.81 19.88 -2.79
CA SER A 140 11.42 20.11 -3.19
C SER A 140 10.50 20.18 -1.99
N SER A 141 9.29 20.69 -2.19
CA SER A 141 8.25 20.63 -1.16
C SER A 141 7.91 19.17 -0.83
N ILE A 142 7.48 18.91 0.41
CA ILE A 142 7.07 17.57 0.82
C ILE A 142 5.70 17.26 0.18
N TYR A 143 5.72 16.48 -0.89
CA TYR A 143 4.52 16.08 -1.61
C TYR A 143 3.91 14.81 -1.03
N GLY A 144 2.57 14.76 -0.98
CA GLY A 144 1.81 13.54 -0.65
C GLY A 144 1.82 13.14 0.82
N ILE A 145 2.48 13.87 1.71
CA ILE A 145 2.48 13.58 3.14
C ILE A 145 1.57 14.57 3.86
N GLY A 146 0.49 14.06 4.40
CA GLY A 146 -0.45 14.80 5.25
C GLY A 146 -0.77 14.03 6.53
N ILE A 147 -1.52 14.65 7.42
CA ILE A 147 -1.99 14.01 8.66
C ILE A 147 -2.74 12.71 8.35
N GLY A 148 -3.56 12.72 7.28
CA GLY A 148 -4.29 11.54 6.82
C GLY A 148 -3.39 10.38 6.40
N THR A 149 -2.22 10.64 5.81
CA THR A 149 -1.25 9.61 5.41
C THR A 149 -0.65 8.89 6.62
N VAL A 150 -0.24 9.67 7.63
CA VAL A 150 0.31 9.10 8.87
C VAL A 150 -0.78 8.31 9.60
N PHE A 151 -1.99 8.85 9.67
CA PHE A 151 -3.13 8.15 10.26
C PHE A 151 -3.42 6.83 9.54
N SER A 152 -3.47 6.82 8.21
CA SER A 152 -3.74 5.62 7.40
C SER A 152 -2.70 4.52 7.64
N ALA A 153 -1.40 4.88 7.75
CA ALA A 153 -0.32 3.94 7.99
C ALA A 153 -0.49 3.13 9.29
N PHE A 154 -1.06 3.74 10.33
CA PHE A 154 -1.36 3.05 11.58
C PHE A 154 -2.73 2.38 11.58
N TYR A 155 -3.73 3.03 10.98
CA TYR A 155 -5.12 2.59 11.03
C TYR A 155 -5.33 1.27 10.29
N ILE A 156 -4.83 1.13 9.06
CA ILE A 156 -5.02 -0.07 8.24
C ILE A 156 -4.46 -1.30 8.95
N GLY A 157 -3.22 -1.24 9.47
CA GLY A 157 -2.63 -2.36 10.22
C GLY A 157 -3.42 -2.72 11.49
N ARG A 158 -3.98 -1.72 12.19
CA ARG A 158 -4.84 -1.97 13.36
C ARG A 158 -6.14 -2.67 13.01
N VAL A 159 -6.81 -2.26 11.94
CA VAL A 159 -8.05 -2.90 11.48
C VAL A 159 -7.79 -4.34 11.06
N ILE A 160 -6.71 -4.61 10.32
CA ILE A 160 -6.32 -5.97 9.94
C ILE A 160 -6.08 -6.83 11.19
N SER A 161 -5.33 -6.32 12.18
CA SER A 161 -5.07 -7.05 13.44
C SER A 161 -6.35 -7.38 14.21
N VAL A 162 -7.32 -6.47 14.23
CA VAL A 162 -8.63 -6.73 14.85
C VAL A 162 -9.39 -7.83 14.11
N LEU A 163 -9.39 -7.81 12.77
CA LEU A 163 -10.04 -8.83 11.95
C LEU A 163 -9.41 -10.23 12.15
N GLU A 164 -8.06 -10.29 12.20
CA GLU A 164 -7.33 -11.53 12.50
C GLU A 164 -7.73 -12.10 13.88
N ASN A 165 -7.77 -11.26 14.92
CA ASN A 165 -8.13 -11.68 16.29
C ASN A 165 -9.59 -12.13 16.43
N PHE A 166 -10.51 -11.53 15.67
CA PHE A 166 -11.92 -11.97 15.68
C PHE A 166 -12.07 -13.42 15.17
N GLN A 167 -11.30 -13.83 14.17
CA GLN A 167 -11.34 -15.19 13.65
C GLN A 167 -10.77 -16.23 14.62
N PHE A 168 -9.68 -15.93 15.32
CA PHE A 168 -9.13 -16.83 16.33
C PHE A 168 -10.14 -17.14 17.45
N LYS A 169 -11.04 -16.19 17.75
CA LYS A 169 -12.12 -16.42 18.74
C LYS A 169 -13.26 -17.30 18.20
N THR A 170 -13.55 -17.23 16.92
CA THR A 170 -14.67 -17.98 16.30
C THR A 170 -14.30 -19.45 16.06
N TYR A 171 -13.01 -19.76 15.84
CA TYR A 171 -12.52 -21.14 15.67
C TYR A 171 -12.30 -21.89 17.01
N LYS A 172 -12.31 -21.19 18.16
CA LYS A 172 -12.18 -21.79 19.49
C LYS A 172 -13.53 -22.09 20.19
N LYS A 173 -14.64 -21.90 19.50
CA LYS A 173 -15.97 -22.34 19.93
C LYS A 173 -16.42 -23.49 19.04
#